data_f17961b0211263012622a66acb9ebd6c
#
_entry.id   f17961b0211263012622a66acb9ebd6c
#
_cell.length_a   1.000
_cell.length_b   1.000
_cell.length_c   1.000
_cell.angle_alpha   90.00
_cell.angle_beta   90.00
_cell.angle_gamma   90.00
#
_symmetry.space_group_name_H-M   'P 1'
#
loop_
_entity.id
_entity.type
_entity.pdbx_description
1 polymer ?
#
loop_
_entity_poly.entity_id
_entity_poly.type
_entity_poly.pdbx_seq_one_letter_code
_entity_poly.pdbx_strand_id
1 'polypeptide(L)'
;IVAYNKADIIEYMGVITEHVDMDHPVLLDKYIMGTECEVDAICDGENFLIPGIMEQVERTGVHSGDSICVYPAQHLTQDEIDTMVDYTGRFARELHVTGLVNVQYAVSHGRVYGIEVNPRSSRTVPYISKVTGVPMVDLAVRCCLGEKLTDMGYGTGLHPNAPYVAVKVPVFSFEKLHAVDTQFGPEMKSTGEVLGIAPNYHDALLKGLIGAGYTFKTPGPGSCCIFTVKDSDKPEFVDIAWKLKDMGYKLYGTSGTCAWLNKHMI
;
A
#
# COMPACT_ATOMS: atom_id res chain seq x y z
N ILE A 1 2.36 -7.07 -16.77
CA ILE A 1 1.26 -6.87 -17.74
C ILE A 1 0.04 -7.64 -17.24
N VAL A 2 -1.16 -7.05 -17.30
CA VAL A 2 -2.41 -7.74 -16.93
C VAL A 2 -3.09 -8.20 -18.21
N ALA A 3 -3.32 -9.52 -18.32
CA ALA A 3 -4.08 -10.13 -19.40
C ALA A 3 -5.50 -10.47 -18.91
N TYR A 4 -6.52 -10.08 -19.67
CA TYR A 4 -7.92 -10.28 -19.31
C TYR A 4 -8.52 -11.55 -19.93
N ASN A 5 -7.87 -12.08 -20.97
CA ASN A 5 -8.32 -13.26 -21.70
C ASN A 5 -7.15 -13.98 -22.36
N LYS A 6 -7.43 -15.14 -22.97
CA LYS A 6 -6.42 -15.97 -23.64
C LYS A 6 -5.75 -15.27 -24.84
N ALA A 7 -6.47 -14.41 -25.55
CA ALA A 7 -5.92 -13.70 -26.71
C ALA A 7 -4.84 -12.70 -26.28
N ASP A 8 -5.09 -11.97 -25.17
CA ASP A 8 -4.11 -11.05 -24.58
C ASP A 8 -2.83 -11.79 -24.17
N ILE A 9 -2.97 -12.99 -23.56
CA ILE A 9 -1.81 -13.82 -23.17
C ILE A 9 -0.99 -14.19 -24.41
N ILE A 10 -1.63 -14.62 -25.49
CA ILE A 10 -0.95 -15.02 -26.72
C ILE A 10 -0.21 -13.82 -27.33
N GLU A 11 -0.85 -12.65 -27.37
CA GLU A 11 -0.26 -11.42 -27.89
C GLU A 11 0.97 -11.00 -27.06
N TYR A 12 0.83 -10.93 -25.73
CA TYR A 12 1.93 -10.54 -24.84
C TYR A 12 3.08 -11.55 -24.87
N MET A 13 2.78 -12.84 -24.93
CA MET A 13 3.82 -13.87 -25.09
C MET A 13 4.56 -13.72 -26.42
N GLY A 14 3.89 -13.34 -27.50
CA GLY A 14 4.53 -13.02 -28.78
C GLY A 14 5.56 -11.90 -28.62
N VAL A 15 5.17 -10.78 -27.99
CA VAL A 15 6.07 -9.63 -27.75
C VAL A 15 7.24 -10.03 -26.83
N ILE A 16 6.98 -10.80 -25.76
CA ILE A 16 8.01 -11.21 -24.81
C ILE A 16 9.04 -12.13 -25.50
N THR A 17 8.60 -13.10 -26.28
CA THR A 17 9.50 -14.06 -26.97
C THR A 17 10.37 -13.43 -28.04
N GLU A 18 10.01 -12.26 -28.57
CA GLU A 18 10.85 -11.48 -29.49
C GLU A 18 11.99 -10.74 -28.79
N HIS A 19 11.88 -10.46 -27.49
CA HIS A 19 12.78 -9.57 -26.75
C HIS A 19 13.50 -10.22 -25.56
N VAL A 20 13.04 -11.40 -25.14
CA VAL A 20 13.58 -12.11 -23.96
C VAL A 20 14.15 -13.46 -24.40
N ASP A 21 15.32 -13.79 -23.87
CA ASP A 21 15.94 -15.08 -24.07
C ASP A 21 15.04 -16.19 -23.48
N MET A 22 14.73 -17.21 -24.28
CA MET A 22 13.85 -18.33 -23.89
C MET A 22 14.45 -19.23 -22.79
N ASP A 23 15.71 -19.02 -22.41
CA ASP A 23 16.32 -19.67 -21.25
C ASP A 23 15.77 -19.16 -19.92
N HIS A 24 15.02 -18.04 -19.92
CA HIS A 24 14.37 -17.48 -18.74
C HIS A 24 12.85 -17.74 -18.80
N PRO A 25 12.29 -18.50 -17.84
CA PRO A 25 10.86 -18.78 -17.81
C PRO A 25 10.04 -17.51 -17.54
N VAL A 26 8.90 -17.37 -18.23
CA VAL A 26 7.93 -16.32 -17.97
C VAL A 26 6.99 -16.75 -16.84
N LEU A 27 6.90 -15.95 -15.79
CA LEU A 27 5.95 -16.16 -14.71
C LEU A 27 4.55 -15.69 -15.13
N LEU A 28 3.57 -16.56 -15.00
CA LEU A 28 2.15 -16.27 -15.28
C LEU A 28 1.33 -16.56 -14.03
N ASP A 29 0.86 -15.50 -13.36
CA ASP A 29 0.09 -15.60 -12.13
C ASP A 29 -1.37 -15.19 -12.33
N LYS A 30 -2.25 -15.74 -11.48
CA LYS A 30 -3.62 -15.27 -11.39
C LYS A 30 -3.64 -13.90 -10.71
N TYR A 31 -4.17 -12.89 -11.40
CA TYR A 31 -4.42 -11.58 -10.79
C TYR A 31 -5.49 -11.69 -9.70
N ILE A 32 -5.15 -11.28 -8.48
CA ILE A 32 -6.05 -11.27 -7.32
C ILE A 32 -6.41 -9.82 -7.02
N MET A 33 -7.67 -9.46 -7.18
CA MET A 33 -8.19 -8.18 -6.71
C MET A 33 -8.44 -8.26 -5.21
N GLY A 34 -7.84 -7.35 -4.46
CA GLY A 34 -7.96 -7.32 -3.01
C GLY A 34 -7.20 -6.14 -2.41
N THR A 35 -7.04 -6.16 -1.11
CA THR A 35 -6.23 -5.20 -0.37
C THR A 35 -4.81 -5.74 -0.25
N GLU A 36 -3.83 -4.99 -0.70
CA GLU A 36 -2.43 -5.34 -0.47
C GLU A 36 -2.00 -4.93 0.94
N CYS A 37 -1.19 -5.80 1.55
CA CYS A 37 -0.61 -5.56 2.87
C CYS A 37 0.88 -5.87 2.83
N GLU A 38 1.63 -5.15 3.62
CA GLU A 38 3.08 -5.29 3.70
C GLU A 38 3.50 -5.51 5.15
N VAL A 39 4.38 -6.47 5.36
CA VAL A 39 4.95 -6.83 6.66
C VAL A 39 6.46 -6.81 6.55
N ASP A 40 7.09 -5.98 7.36
CA ASP A 40 8.53 -6.06 7.60
C ASP A 40 8.76 -6.72 8.95
N ALA A 41 9.63 -7.73 8.99
CA ALA A 41 9.98 -8.42 10.21
C ALA A 41 11.49 -8.47 10.43
N ILE A 42 11.87 -8.60 11.70
CA ILE A 42 13.24 -8.87 12.15
C ILE A 42 13.28 -10.32 12.62
N CYS A 43 14.34 -11.04 12.27
CA CYS A 43 14.48 -12.46 12.59
C CYS A 43 15.87 -12.77 13.15
N ASP A 44 15.95 -13.69 14.13
CA ASP A 44 17.20 -14.15 14.74
C ASP A 44 17.54 -15.62 14.40
N GLY A 45 16.86 -16.16 13.36
CA GLY A 45 16.95 -17.55 12.94
C GLY A 45 15.96 -18.51 13.64
N GLU A 46 15.41 -18.11 14.78
CA GLU A 46 14.44 -18.91 15.56
C GLU A 46 13.15 -18.11 15.80
N ASN A 47 13.30 -16.88 16.27
CA ASN A 47 12.22 -15.97 16.58
C ASN A 47 12.10 -14.90 15.51
N PHE A 48 10.94 -14.26 15.49
CA PHE A 48 10.69 -13.09 14.64
C PHE A 48 9.93 -12.03 15.41
N LEU A 49 10.08 -10.77 14.99
CA LEU A 49 9.35 -9.62 15.50
C LEU A 49 8.79 -8.84 14.31
N ILE A 50 7.49 -8.64 14.28
CA ILE A 50 6.77 -7.79 13.34
C ILE A 50 6.41 -6.49 14.07
N PRO A 51 7.03 -5.34 13.75
CA PRO A 51 6.69 -4.07 14.39
C PRO A 51 5.26 -3.60 14.12
N GLY A 52 4.72 -3.95 12.94
CA GLY A 52 3.35 -3.66 12.58
C GLY A 52 3.02 -4.12 11.17
N ILE A 53 1.72 -4.22 10.89
CA ILE A 53 1.19 -4.58 9.57
C ILE A 53 0.69 -3.31 8.90
N MET A 54 1.12 -3.09 7.67
CA MET A 54 0.74 -1.96 6.83
C MET A 54 -0.28 -2.38 5.78
N GLU A 55 -1.29 -1.55 5.57
CA GLU A 55 -2.31 -1.73 4.54
C GLU A 55 -2.13 -0.70 3.44
N GLN A 56 -2.22 -1.10 2.18
CA GLN A 56 -2.14 -0.19 1.03
C GLN A 56 -3.53 0.28 0.62
N VAL A 57 -3.63 1.54 0.22
CA VAL A 57 -4.89 2.18 -0.20
C VAL A 57 -5.17 1.89 -1.68
N GLU A 58 -4.12 1.80 -2.50
CA GLU A 58 -4.23 1.52 -3.91
C GLU A 58 -4.61 0.05 -4.16
N ARG A 59 -5.15 -0.19 -5.35
CA ARG A 59 -5.48 -1.54 -5.81
C ARG A 59 -4.25 -2.44 -5.90
N THR A 60 -4.44 -3.75 -5.83
CA THR A 60 -3.40 -4.75 -6.10
C THR A 60 -2.71 -4.52 -7.45
N GLY A 61 -1.40 -4.77 -7.48
CA GLY A 61 -0.56 -4.62 -8.67
C GLY A 61 0.03 -3.22 -8.86
N VAL A 62 -0.14 -2.31 -7.90
CA VAL A 62 0.62 -1.06 -7.81
C VAL A 62 1.87 -1.31 -6.95
N HIS A 63 3.03 -0.84 -7.40
CA HIS A 63 4.27 -1.00 -6.63
C HIS A 63 4.13 -0.38 -5.23
N SER A 64 4.55 -1.10 -4.18
CA SER A 64 4.39 -0.66 -2.78
C SER A 64 5.03 0.71 -2.49
N GLY A 65 6.11 1.05 -3.18
CA GLY A 65 6.73 2.39 -3.12
C GLY A 65 5.83 3.52 -3.62
N ASP A 66 4.92 3.22 -4.54
CA ASP A 66 3.99 4.19 -5.16
C ASP A 66 2.63 4.20 -4.47
N SER A 67 2.39 3.30 -3.54
CA SER A 67 1.15 3.18 -2.81
C SER A 67 1.17 3.99 -1.50
N ILE A 68 0.01 4.54 -1.15
CA ILE A 68 -0.24 5.08 0.18
C ILE A 68 -0.35 3.90 1.13
N CYS A 69 0.48 3.88 2.19
CA CYS A 69 0.46 2.85 3.22
C CYS A 69 -0.07 3.40 4.54
N VAL A 70 -0.94 2.66 5.18
CA VAL A 70 -1.56 3.00 6.46
C VAL A 70 -1.11 2.04 7.54
N TYR A 71 -0.72 2.57 8.68
CA TYR A 71 -0.40 1.82 9.90
C TYR A 71 -1.15 2.41 11.11
N PRO A 72 -1.72 1.58 11.99
CA PRO A 72 -1.99 0.16 11.77
C PRO A 72 -3.01 -0.06 10.65
N ALA A 73 -3.08 -1.27 10.11
CA ALA A 73 -4.08 -1.65 9.12
C ALA A 73 -5.50 -1.34 9.63
N GLN A 74 -6.36 -0.82 8.77
CA GLN A 74 -7.67 -0.27 9.15
C GLN A 74 -8.83 -1.24 8.87
N HIS A 75 -8.71 -2.10 7.86
CA HIS A 75 -9.81 -2.92 7.36
C HIS A 75 -9.58 -4.43 7.52
N LEU A 76 -8.43 -4.84 8.07
CA LEU A 76 -8.13 -6.24 8.31
C LEU A 76 -8.88 -6.78 9.53
N THR A 77 -9.41 -7.98 9.40
CA THR A 77 -9.93 -8.75 10.53
C THR A 77 -8.78 -9.34 11.37
N GLN A 78 -9.08 -9.71 12.61
CA GLN A 78 -8.08 -10.34 13.49
C GLN A 78 -7.58 -11.68 12.91
N ASP A 79 -8.45 -12.47 12.28
CA ASP A 79 -8.08 -13.74 11.65
C ASP A 79 -7.11 -13.56 10.48
N GLU A 80 -7.29 -12.49 9.70
CA GLU A 80 -6.37 -12.12 8.61
C GLU A 80 -5.01 -11.67 9.16
N ILE A 81 -5.00 -10.86 10.22
CA ILE A 81 -3.79 -10.43 10.92
C ILE A 81 -3.04 -11.65 11.47
N ASP A 82 -3.73 -12.54 12.19
CA ASP A 82 -3.12 -13.74 12.79
C ASP A 82 -2.55 -14.66 11.72
N THR A 83 -3.24 -14.76 10.57
CA THR A 83 -2.77 -15.53 9.41
C THR A 83 -1.48 -14.94 8.83
N MET A 84 -1.40 -13.61 8.68
CA MET A 84 -0.17 -12.96 8.20
C MET A 84 0.99 -13.14 9.17
N VAL A 85 0.73 -13.06 10.46
CA VAL A 85 1.74 -13.30 11.52
C VAL A 85 2.27 -14.73 11.46
N ASP A 86 1.38 -15.72 11.36
CA ASP A 86 1.77 -17.14 11.21
C ASP A 86 2.59 -17.37 9.93
N TYR A 87 2.11 -16.87 8.80
CA TYR A 87 2.81 -17.04 7.52
C TYR A 87 4.18 -16.37 7.54
N THR A 88 4.28 -15.14 8.04
CA THR A 88 5.58 -14.44 8.16
C THR A 88 6.56 -15.24 9.03
N GLY A 89 6.09 -15.74 10.18
CA GLY A 89 6.92 -16.55 11.07
C GLY A 89 7.37 -17.88 10.43
N ARG A 90 6.51 -18.52 9.63
CA ARG A 90 6.86 -19.74 8.87
C ARG A 90 7.87 -19.43 7.78
N PHE A 91 7.65 -18.39 6.97
CA PHE A 91 8.62 -17.96 5.95
C PHE A 91 9.99 -17.65 6.57
N ALA A 92 10.02 -16.92 7.69
CA ALA A 92 11.27 -16.57 8.36
C ALA A 92 12.05 -17.81 8.80
N ARG A 93 11.38 -18.82 9.37
CA ARG A 93 12.02 -20.07 9.82
C ARG A 93 12.46 -20.94 8.66
N GLU A 94 11.60 -21.21 7.67
CA GLU A 94 11.91 -22.10 6.55
C GLU A 94 13.01 -21.53 5.64
N LEU A 95 13.10 -20.23 5.52
CA LEU A 95 14.16 -19.54 4.77
C LEU A 95 15.41 -19.27 5.64
N HIS A 96 15.41 -19.68 6.90
CA HIS A 96 16.51 -19.45 7.85
C HIS A 96 16.96 -17.97 7.90
N VAL A 97 16.00 -17.06 7.90
CA VAL A 97 16.29 -15.62 7.85
C VAL A 97 16.93 -15.18 9.17
N THR A 98 18.06 -14.50 9.04
CA THR A 98 18.68 -13.72 10.13
C THR A 98 18.85 -12.29 9.66
N GLY A 99 18.22 -11.33 10.38
CA GLY A 99 18.12 -9.94 9.97
C GLY A 99 16.71 -9.57 9.52
N LEU A 100 16.57 -8.88 8.39
CA LEU A 100 15.29 -8.37 7.90
C LEU A 100 14.67 -9.27 6.83
N VAL A 101 13.35 -9.35 6.88
CA VAL A 101 12.53 -9.95 5.82
C VAL A 101 11.30 -9.09 5.58
N ASN A 102 10.98 -8.87 4.31
CA ASN A 102 9.76 -8.20 3.86
C ASN A 102 8.84 -9.23 3.20
N VAL A 103 7.58 -9.21 3.56
CA VAL A 103 6.56 -10.08 2.96
C VAL A 103 5.41 -9.23 2.47
N GLN A 104 5.03 -9.43 1.21
CA GLN A 104 3.86 -8.79 0.62
C GLN A 104 2.71 -9.80 0.52
N TYR A 105 1.53 -9.33 0.94
CA TYR A 105 0.31 -10.11 0.97
C TYR A 105 -0.80 -9.41 0.17
N ALA A 106 -1.74 -10.21 -0.34
CA ALA A 106 -3.03 -9.72 -0.81
C ALA A 106 -4.14 -10.39 0.00
N VAL A 107 -5.11 -9.60 0.47
CA VAL A 107 -6.31 -10.09 1.13
C VAL A 107 -7.48 -9.97 0.19
N SER A 108 -8.14 -11.07 -0.08
CA SER A 108 -9.31 -11.11 -0.97
C SER A 108 -10.33 -12.12 -0.47
N HIS A 109 -11.57 -11.68 -0.29
CA HIS A 109 -12.69 -12.52 0.18
C HIS A 109 -12.37 -13.29 1.48
N GLY A 110 -11.75 -12.62 2.44
CA GLY A 110 -11.36 -13.22 3.74
C GLY A 110 -10.20 -14.21 3.67
N ARG A 111 -9.45 -14.25 2.58
CA ARG A 111 -8.29 -15.12 2.42
C ARG A 111 -7.01 -14.30 2.22
N VAL A 112 -5.97 -14.69 2.91
CA VAL A 112 -4.62 -14.11 2.81
C VAL A 112 -3.81 -14.92 1.80
N TYR A 113 -3.21 -14.20 0.85
CA TYR A 113 -2.32 -14.77 -0.17
C TYR A 113 -0.94 -14.12 -0.02
N GLY A 114 0.13 -14.93 0.05
CA GLY A 114 1.49 -14.43 -0.09
C GLY A 114 1.78 -14.10 -1.55
N ILE A 115 2.21 -12.88 -1.81
CA ILE A 115 2.63 -12.43 -3.16
C ILE A 115 4.11 -12.72 -3.34
N GLU A 116 4.94 -12.19 -2.45
CA GLU A 116 6.39 -12.40 -2.47
C GLU A 116 7.01 -12.29 -1.09
N VAL A 117 8.16 -12.94 -0.93
CA VAL A 117 8.99 -12.87 0.27
C VAL A 117 10.38 -12.40 -0.11
N ASN A 118 10.82 -11.31 0.49
CA ASN A 118 12.09 -10.67 0.22
C ASN A 118 12.98 -10.74 1.48
N PRO A 119 13.97 -11.67 1.60
CA PRO A 119 14.85 -11.75 2.76
C PRO A 119 15.91 -10.63 2.71
N ARG A 120 15.47 -9.42 2.80
CA ARG A 120 16.25 -8.17 2.76
C ARG A 120 15.46 -7.04 3.39
N SER A 121 16.11 -5.90 3.62
CA SER A 121 15.43 -4.66 3.96
C SER A 121 14.48 -4.19 2.85
N SER A 122 13.39 -3.56 3.25
CA SER A 122 12.43 -2.88 2.37
C SER A 122 12.54 -1.37 2.49
N ARG A 123 11.81 -0.65 1.63
CA ARG A 123 11.70 0.81 1.70
C ARG A 123 10.82 1.28 2.86
N THR A 124 9.93 0.43 3.33
CA THR A 124 9.02 0.72 4.44
C THR A 124 9.68 0.58 5.81
N VAL A 125 10.85 -0.05 5.91
CA VAL A 125 11.60 -0.19 7.19
C VAL A 125 11.85 1.14 7.91
N PRO A 126 12.32 2.22 7.28
CA PRO A 126 12.47 3.51 7.96
C PRO A 126 11.14 4.09 8.45
N TYR A 127 10.07 3.91 7.68
CA TYR A 127 8.73 4.35 8.04
C TYR A 127 8.21 3.58 9.26
N ILE A 128 8.16 2.25 9.18
CA ILE A 128 7.61 1.41 10.25
C ILE A 128 8.45 1.49 11.53
N SER A 129 9.78 1.60 11.43
CA SER A 129 10.65 1.84 12.58
C SER A 129 10.30 3.13 13.30
N LYS A 130 10.09 4.21 12.55
CA LYS A 130 9.77 5.53 13.10
C LYS A 130 8.41 5.56 13.78
N VAL A 131 7.39 4.95 13.16
CA VAL A 131 6.02 5.00 13.69
C VAL A 131 5.78 4.03 14.85
N THR A 132 6.53 2.95 14.95
CA THR A 132 6.38 1.97 16.05
C THR A 132 7.37 2.20 17.20
N GLY A 133 8.45 2.96 16.92
CA GLY A 133 9.55 3.11 17.87
C GLY A 133 10.45 1.87 17.97
N VAL A 134 10.26 0.87 17.13
CA VAL A 134 11.10 -0.34 17.05
C VAL A 134 12.29 -0.06 16.14
N PRO A 135 13.54 -0.03 16.62
CA PRO A 135 14.71 0.30 15.81
C PRO A 135 15.14 -0.89 14.96
N MET A 136 14.38 -1.18 13.90
CA MET A 136 14.49 -2.41 13.10
C MET A 136 15.89 -2.69 12.59
N VAL A 137 16.59 -1.68 12.09
CA VAL A 137 17.93 -1.86 11.52
C VAL A 137 18.94 -2.22 12.61
N ASP A 138 18.87 -1.57 13.77
CA ASP A 138 19.73 -1.90 14.92
C ASP A 138 19.50 -3.33 15.38
N LEU A 139 18.24 -3.71 15.59
CA LEU A 139 17.88 -5.07 16.03
C LEU A 139 18.31 -6.12 14.98
N ALA A 140 18.11 -5.85 13.72
CA ALA A 140 18.53 -6.75 12.64
C ALA A 140 20.04 -6.97 12.60
N VAL A 141 20.83 -5.90 12.76
CA VAL A 141 22.31 -6.01 12.84
C VAL A 141 22.71 -6.83 14.06
N ARG A 142 22.11 -6.61 15.22
CA ARG A 142 22.38 -7.40 16.43
C ARG A 142 22.02 -8.88 16.24
N CYS A 143 20.90 -9.18 15.59
CA CYS A 143 20.56 -10.56 15.20
C CYS A 143 21.61 -11.19 14.29
N CYS A 144 22.10 -10.46 13.30
CA CYS A 144 23.19 -10.92 12.42
C CYS A 144 24.51 -11.17 13.18
N LEU A 145 24.72 -10.48 14.30
CA LEU A 145 25.86 -10.68 15.19
C LEU A 145 25.63 -11.81 16.23
N GLY A 146 24.48 -12.48 16.20
CA GLY A 146 24.18 -13.63 17.03
C GLY A 146 23.37 -13.34 18.29
N GLU A 147 22.94 -12.10 18.52
CA GLU A 147 22.04 -11.79 19.62
C GLU A 147 20.61 -12.28 19.35
N LYS A 148 19.87 -12.61 20.43
CA LYS A 148 18.50 -13.11 20.32
C LYS A 148 17.48 -12.01 20.58
N LEU A 149 16.38 -12.01 19.80
CA LEU A 149 15.27 -11.05 19.94
C LEU A 149 14.67 -11.05 21.35
N THR A 150 14.61 -12.22 21.99
CA THR A 150 14.12 -12.38 23.37
C THR A 150 14.87 -11.51 24.40
N ASP A 151 16.13 -11.19 24.13
CA ASP A 151 17.02 -10.46 25.04
C ASP A 151 17.05 -8.95 24.74
N MET A 152 16.37 -8.52 23.68
CA MET A 152 16.41 -7.13 23.20
C MET A 152 15.29 -6.22 23.76
N GLY A 153 14.30 -6.78 24.47
CA GLY A 153 13.26 -6.02 25.17
C GLY A 153 12.08 -5.56 24.31
N TYR A 154 12.00 -5.95 23.05
CA TYR A 154 10.89 -5.60 22.13
C TYR A 154 9.88 -6.74 21.96
N GLY A 155 10.13 -7.90 22.56
CA GLY A 155 9.29 -9.10 22.42
C GLY A 155 9.52 -9.85 21.11
N THR A 156 8.61 -10.78 20.83
CA THR A 156 8.57 -11.59 19.61
C THR A 156 7.14 -11.65 19.08
N GLY A 157 6.95 -12.02 17.82
CA GLY A 157 5.65 -12.02 17.16
C GLY A 157 5.22 -10.62 16.73
N LEU A 158 3.92 -10.32 16.81
CA LEU A 158 3.39 -8.99 16.48
C LEU A 158 3.53 -8.03 17.65
N HIS A 159 4.20 -6.91 17.41
CA HIS A 159 4.33 -5.83 18.40
C HIS A 159 2.99 -5.09 18.57
N PRO A 160 2.69 -4.59 19.79
CA PRO A 160 1.48 -3.80 20.02
C PRO A 160 1.41 -2.57 19.13
N ASN A 161 0.21 -2.26 18.62
CA ASN A 161 -0.01 -1.09 17.78
C ASN A 161 0.23 0.22 18.55
N ALA A 162 0.75 1.21 17.83
CA ALA A 162 0.83 2.58 18.36
C ALA A 162 -0.58 3.17 18.56
N PRO A 163 -0.77 4.12 19.51
CA PRO A 163 -2.08 4.72 19.81
C PRO A 163 -2.48 5.82 18.80
N TYR A 164 -1.97 5.78 17.60
CA TYR A 164 -2.24 6.72 16.53
C TYR A 164 -2.19 6.02 15.17
N VAL A 165 -2.69 6.71 14.16
CA VAL A 165 -2.59 6.28 12.77
C VAL A 165 -1.47 7.04 12.07
N ALA A 166 -0.67 6.32 11.31
CA ALA A 166 0.37 6.87 10.47
C ALA A 166 0.11 6.50 9.02
N VAL A 167 0.30 7.46 8.11
CA VAL A 167 0.09 7.28 6.68
C VAL A 167 1.34 7.70 5.95
N LYS A 168 1.92 6.78 5.17
CA LYS A 168 2.97 7.07 4.21
C LYS A 168 2.32 7.50 2.90
N VAL A 169 2.67 8.66 2.39
CA VAL A 169 2.23 9.17 1.10
C VAL A 169 3.43 9.28 0.17
N PRO A 170 3.42 8.64 -1.02
CA PRO A 170 4.49 8.75 -1.98
C PRO A 170 4.56 10.16 -2.60
N VAL A 171 5.76 10.57 -2.98
CA VAL A 171 6.01 11.82 -3.70
C VAL A 171 6.50 11.50 -5.10
N PHE A 172 5.92 12.16 -6.10
CA PHE A 172 6.25 11.99 -7.51
C PHE A 172 6.87 13.27 -8.08
N SER A 173 7.79 13.11 -9.02
CA SER A 173 8.44 14.22 -9.73
C SER A 173 7.98 14.33 -11.19
N PHE A 174 6.73 13.95 -11.47
CA PHE A 174 6.20 13.96 -12.85
C PHE A 174 6.24 15.34 -13.51
N GLU A 175 6.06 16.41 -12.74
CA GLU A 175 6.16 17.78 -13.24
C GLU A 175 7.54 18.15 -13.79
N LYS A 176 8.59 17.43 -13.34
CA LYS A 176 9.98 17.64 -13.77
C LYS A 176 10.41 16.71 -14.89
N LEU A 177 9.63 15.66 -15.14
CA LEU A 177 9.96 14.61 -16.10
C LEU A 177 8.98 14.67 -17.26
N HIS A 178 9.44 15.14 -18.42
CA HIS A 178 8.63 15.17 -19.64
C HIS A 178 8.54 13.78 -20.26
N ALA A 179 7.37 13.43 -20.80
CA ALA A 179 7.09 12.19 -21.51
C ALA A 179 7.20 10.88 -20.68
N VAL A 180 6.90 10.95 -19.39
CA VAL A 180 6.82 9.77 -18.52
C VAL A 180 5.37 9.31 -18.41
N ASP A 181 5.15 7.99 -18.50
CA ASP A 181 3.85 7.39 -18.18
C ASP A 181 3.55 7.57 -16.67
N THR A 182 2.46 8.24 -16.36
CA THR A 182 2.03 8.54 -14.98
C THR A 182 1.08 7.48 -14.41
N GLN A 183 0.74 6.42 -15.16
CA GLN A 183 -0.13 5.37 -14.69
C GLN A 183 0.60 4.47 -13.67
N PHE A 184 -0.04 4.21 -12.55
CA PHE A 184 0.49 3.30 -11.54
C PHE A 184 0.43 1.85 -12.02
N GLY A 185 1.52 1.13 -11.75
CA GLY A 185 1.71 -0.26 -12.13
C GLY A 185 2.79 -0.94 -11.28
N PRO A 186 3.32 -2.07 -11.72
CA PRO A 186 4.31 -2.83 -10.96
C PRO A 186 5.69 -2.16 -10.88
N GLU A 187 5.94 -1.14 -11.71
CA GLU A 187 7.19 -0.39 -11.71
C GLU A 187 7.08 0.81 -10.78
N MET A 188 8.11 1.03 -9.96
CA MET A 188 8.16 2.15 -9.06
C MET A 188 8.47 3.47 -9.77
N LYS A 189 7.64 4.50 -9.54
CA LYS A 189 7.74 5.85 -10.13
C LYS A 189 7.94 6.96 -9.10
N SER A 190 7.69 6.68 -7.81
CA SER A 190 7.89 7.64 -6.73
C SER A 190 9.36 7.97 -6.51
N THR A 191 9.62 9.23 -6.14
CA THR A 191 10.98 9.77 -5.89
C THR A 191 11.22 10.11 -4.42
N GLY A 192 10.20 9.98 -3.59
CA GLY A 192 10.27 10.23 -2.15
C GLY A 192 8.98 9.83 -1.46
N GLU A 193 8.93 10.05 -0.16
CA GLU A 193 7.76 9.74 0.65
C GLU A 193 7.61 10.72 1.81
N VAL A 194 6.40 10.91 2.27
CA VAL A 194 6.04 11.78 3.40
C VAL A 194 5.23 10.97 4.41
N LEU A 195 5.42 11.29 5.67
CA LEU A 195 4.72 10.68 6.79
C LEU A 195 3.70 11.67 7.38
N GLY A 196 2.42 11.27 7.39
CA GLY A 196 1.37 11.91 8.16
C GLY A 196 1.02 11.10 9.41
N ILE A 197 0.94 11.74 10.59
CA ILE A 197 0.55 11.11 11.85
C ILE A 197 -0.59 11.90 12.49
N ALA A 198 -1.64 11.19 12.92
CA ALA A 198 -2.77 11.77 13.63
C ALA A 198 -3.50 10.70 14.48
N PRO A 199 -4.44 11.11 15.37
CA PRO A 199 -5.24 10.15 16.12
C PRO A 199 -6.16 9.28 15.26
N ASN A 200 -6.49 9.71 14.04
CA ASN A 200 -7.37 8.99 13.11
C ASN A 200 -6.81 9.01 11.68
N TYR A 201 -7.34 8.10 10.85
CA TYR A 201 -6.90 7.90 9.48
C TYR A 201 -7.06 9.15 8.60
N HIS A 202 -8.20 9.82 8.66
CA HIS A 202 -8.50 10.95 7.76
C HIS A 202 -7.53 12.12 7.97
N ASP A 203 -7.26 12.46 9.23
CA ASP A 203 -6.32 13.52 9.57
C ASP A 203 -4.88 13.14 9.23
N ALA A 204 -4.50 11.87 9.45
CA ALA A 204 -3.17 11.37 9.09
C ALA A 204 -2.96 11.41 7.56
N LEU A 205 -3.95 10.96 6.79
CA LEU A 205 -3.93 11.01 5.32
C LEU A 205 -3.84 12.46 4.82
N LEU A 206 -4.67 13.35 5.35
CA LEU A 206 -4.65 14.78 4.97
C LEU A 206 -3.27 15.41 5.22
N LYS A 207 -2.68 15.16 6.39
CA LYS A 207 -1.32 15.64 6.70
C LYS A 207 -0.27 15.09 5.73
N GLY A 208 -0.36 13.79 5.43
CA GLY A 208 0.53 13.15 4.46
C GLY A 208 0.40 13.75 3.07
N LEU A 209 -0.82 13.96 2.58
CA LEU A 209 -1.10 14.57 1.27
C LEU A 209 -0.57 16.00 1.20
N ILE A 210 -0.85 16.84 2.22
CA ILE A 210 -0.31 18.21 2.28
C ILE A 210 1.22 18.19 2.28
N GLY A 211 1.83 17.32 3.08
CA GLY A 211 3.28 17.16 3.11
C GLY A 211 3.89 16.69 1.79
N ALA A 212 3.15 15.89 1.02
CA ALA A 212 3.54 15.45 -0.32
C ALA A 212 3.34 16.52 -1.42
N GLY A 213 2.85 17.71 -1.04
CA GLY A 213 2.68 18.84 -1.95
C GLY A 213 1.29 18.98 -2.54
N TYR A 214 0.32 18.14 -2.13
CA TYR A 214 -1.07 18.32 -2.55
C TYR A 214 -1.65 19.58 -1.93
N THR A 215 -2.30 20.40 -2.74
CA THR A 215 -2.96 21.63 -2.31
C THR A 215 -4.47 21.48 -2.43
N PHE A 216 -5.16 21.79 -1.34
CA PHE A 216 -6.61 21.77 -1.31
C PHE A 216 -7.12 23.22 -1.30
N LYS A 217 -7.90 23.58 -2.32
CA LYS A 217 -8.53 24.89 -2.35
C LYS A 217 -9.64 24.95 -1.32
N THR A 218 -9.61 25.98 -0.48
CA THR A 218 -10.72 26.26 0.42
C THR A 218 -11.97 26.64 -0.37
N PRO A 219 -13.17 26.29 0.13
CA PRO A 219 -14.43 26.71 -0.48
C PRO A 219 -14.52 28.24 -0.60
N GLY A 220 -15.03 28.74 -1.72
CA GLY A 220 -15.18 30.17 -1.95
C GLY A 220 -15.61 30.49 -3.38
N PRO A 221 -15.80 31.79 -3.71
CA PRO A 221 -16.19 32.19 -5.05
C PRO A 221 -15.24 31.64 -6.12
N GLY A 222 -15.78 30.85 -7.04
CA GLY A 222 -15.01 30.21 -8.13
C GLY A 222 -14.32 28.88 -7.79
N SER A 223 -14.42 28.40 -6.55
CA SER A 223 -13.93 27.06 -6.20
C SER A 223 -14.82 25.99 -6.84
N CYS A 224 -14.21 25.00 -7.49
CA CYS A 224 -14.94 23.92 -8.13
C CYS A 224 -14.23 22.57 -7.92
N CYS A 225 -15.01 21.51 -7.98
CA CYS A 225 -14.55 20.13 -7.99
C CYS A 225 -15.04 19.45 -9.27
N ILE A 226 -14.17 18.64 -9.89
CA ILE A 226 -14.51 17.83 -11.06
C ILE A 226 -14.42 16.36 -10.65
N PHE A 227 -15.46 15.59 -10.96
CA PHE A 227 -15.56 14.18 -10.59
C PHE A 227 -15.77 13.28 -11.81
N THR A 228 -15.11 12.12 -11.73
CA THR A 228 -15.46 10.97 -12.55
C THR A 228 -15.52 9.75 -11.62
N VAL A 229 -16.72 9.18 -11.48
CA VAL A 229 -17.00 8.12 -10.50
C VAL A 229 -17.56 6.92 -11.24
N LYS A 230 -16.98 5.73 -11.01
CA LYS A 230 -17.49 4.49 -11.59
C LYS A 230 -18.85 4.14 -10.99
N ASP A 231 -19.65 3.37 -11.71
CA ASP A 231 -21.06 3.11 -11.37
C ASP A 231 -21.25 2.44 -10.01
N SER A 232 -20.32 1.55 -9.62
CA SER A 232 -20.36 0.87 -8.32
C SER A 232 -20.20 1.79 -7.12
N ASP A 233 -19.48 2.90 -7.28
CA ASP A 233 -19.10 3.81 -6.18
C ASP A 233 -20.02 5.05 -6.10
N LYS A 234 -20.87 5.24 -7.11
CA LYS A 234 -21.80 6.38 -7.17
C LYS A 234 -22.76 6.46 -5.97
N PRO A 235 -23.33 5.36 -5.44
CA PRO A 235 -24.21 5.43 -4.28
C PRO A 235 -23.54 6.06 -3.06
N GLU A 236 -22.30 5.65 -2.76
CA GLU A 236 -21.53 6.19 -1.63
C GLU A 236 -21.11 7.64 -1.86
N PHE A 237 -20.84 8.00 -3.12
CA PHE A 237 -20.39 9.34 -3.49
C PHE A 237 -21.46 10.43 -3.31
N VAL A 238 -22.74 10.10 -3.26
CA VAL A 238 -23.85 11.06 -3.10
C VAL A 238 -23.67 11.94 -1.86
N ASP A 239 -23.37 11.34 -0.71
CA ASP A 239 -23.17 12.06 0.56
C ASP A 239 -21.94 12.98 0.50
N ILE A 240 -20.89 12.55 -0.16
CA ILE A 240 -19.69 13.37 -0.37
C ILE A 240 -20.00 14.57 -1.25
N ALA A 241 -20.73 14.36 -2.33
CA ALA A 241 -21.11 15.44 -3.26
C ALA A 241 -22.02 16.49 -2.58
N TRP A 242 -22.96 16.04 -1.72
CA TRP A 242 -23.77 16.96 -0.91
C TRP A 242 -22.90 17.81 0.02
N LYS A 243 -22.00 17.19 0.77
CA LYS A 243 -21.09 17.91 1.67
C LYS A 243 -20.27 18.97 0.93
N LEU A 244 -19.73 18.63 -0.24
CA LEU A 244 -18.95 19.57 -1.04
C LEU A 244 -19.81 20.72 -1.57
N LYS A 245 -21.04 20.45 -2.00
CA LYS A 245 -22.01 21.47 -2.42
C LYS A 245 -22.36 22.40 -1.26
N ASP A 246 -22.65 21.87 -0.07
CA ASP A 246 -22.94 22.64 1.13
C ASP A 246 -21.74 23.49 1.59
N MET A 247 -20.52 23.02 1.37
CA MET A 247 -19.30 23.79 1.59
C MET A 247 -19.12 24.94 0.58
N GLY A 248 -19.92 25.01 -0.48
CA GLY A 248 -19.88 26.07 -1.49
C GLY A 248 -19.03 25.78 -2.73
N TYR A 249 -18.63 24.53 -2.95
CA TYR A 249 -17.99 24.17 -4.21
C TYR A 249 -19.00 24.06 -5.36
N LYS A 250 -18.61 24.54 -6.54
CA LYS A 250 -19.30 24.23 -7.78
C LYS A 250 -18.87 22.87 -8.29
N LEU A 251 -19.84 21.96 -8.49
CA LEU A 251 -19.55 20.57 -8.86
C LEU A 251 -19.66 20.39 -10.38
N TYR A 252 -18.68 19.70 -10.95
CA TYR A 252 -18.63 19.28 -12.34
C TYR A 252 -18.33 17.78 -12.40
N GLY A 253 -18.76 17.12 -13.46
CA GLY A 253 -18.48 15.70 -13.64
C GLY A 253 -18.61 15.24 -15.08
N THR A 254 -18.18 14.01 -15.35
CA THR A 254 -18.48 13.33 -16.61
C THR A 254 -20.00 13.12 -16.74
N SER A 255 -20.49 12.98 -17.96
CA SER A 255 -21.93 12.88 -18.27
C SER A 255 -22.66 11.83 -17.42
N GLY A 256 -22.07 10.63 -17.24
CA GLY A 256 -22.64 9.57 -16.41
C GLY A 256 -22.69 9.92 -14.92
N THR A 257 -21.66 10.58 -14.40
CA THR A 257 -21.63 11.07 -13.00
C THR A 257 -22.63 12.19 -12.79
N CYS A 258 -22.68 13.18 -13.68
CA CYS A 258 -23.67 14.26 -13.62
C CYS A 258 -25.10 13.73 -13.71
N ALA A 259 -25.38 12.80 -14.63
CA ALA A 259 -26.71 12.21 -14.74
C ALA A 259 -27.15 11.48 -13.45
N TRP A 260 -26.22 10.84 -12.75
CA TRP A 260 -26.48 10.21 -11.46
C TRP A 260 -26.74 11.26 -10.36
N LEU A 261 -25.87 12.25 -10.22
CA LEU A 261 -26.00 13.29 -9.19
C LEU A 261 -27.27 14.12 -9.36
N ASN A 262 -27.63 14.48 -10.60
CA ASN A 262 -28.88 15.20 -10.89
C ASN A 262 -30.15 14.43 -10.45
N LYS A 263 -30.14 13.09 -10.51
CA LYS A 263 -31.24 12.28 -9.96
C LYS A 263 -31.37 12.39 -8.43
N HIS A 264 -30.29 12.80 -7.76
CA HIS A 264 -30.23 13.02 -6.31
C HIS A 264 -30.27 14.50 -5.95
N MET A 265 -30.67 15.38 -6.89
CA MET A 265 -30.81 16.84 -6.72
C MET A 265 -29.51 17.58 -6.38
N ILE A 266 -28.39 17.03 -6.81
CA ILE A 266 -27.06 17.64 -6.62
C ILE A 266 -26.61 18.36 -7.87
#